data_9bd17f81bfd9b29bb97283895b60f036
#
_entry.id   9bd17f81bfd9b29bb97283895b60f036
#
_cell.length_a   1.000
_cell.length_b   1.000
_cell.length_c   1.000
_cell.angle_alpha   90.00
_cell.angle_beta   90.00
_cell.angle_gamma   90.00
#
_symmetry.space_group_name_H-M   'P 1'
#
loop_
_entity.id
_entity.type
_entity.pdbx_description
1 polymer ?
#
loop_
_entity_poly.entity_id
_entity_poly.type
_entity_poly.pdbx_seq_one_letter_code
_entity_poly.pdbx_strand_id
1 'polypeptide(L)'
;MAPGMGSEGSVSYLSRIHRYVLVYTELGLSDRILARTARHPWGPWSDAVELFRCPEMAQDKRLFCYGAKAHPSQGADDELVVTYFVNSTDFWQVAKDARLYWPRFVRVRIRD
;
A
#
# COMPACT_ATOMS: atom_id res chain seq x y z
N MET A 1 14.23 -10.04 -1.09
CA MET A 1 13.18 -9.01 -1.16
C MET A 1 12.44 -9.12 -2.49
N ALA A 2 11.15 -8.86 -2.51
CA ALA A 2 10.36 -8.99 -3.74
C ALA A 2 10.75 -7.93 -4.76
N PRO A 3 10.78 -8.29 -6.08
CA PRO A 3 11.10 -7.30 -7.12
C PRO A 3 10.10 -6.14 -7.14
N GLY A 4 10.58 -4.94 -7.42
CA GLY A 4 9.77 -3.72 -7.49
C GLY A 4 9.39 -3.11 -6.16
N MET A 5 9.83 -3.71 -5.06
CA MET A 5 9.58 -3.21 -3.72
C MET A 5 10.63 -2.18 -3.34
N GLY A 6 10.18 -1.04 -2.80
CA GLY A 6 11.07 -0.09 -2.15
C GLY A 6 11.43 -0.54 -0.74
N SER A 7 11.90 0.38 0.09
CA SER A 7 12.33 0.08 1.45
C SER A 7 11.19 -0.19 2.43
N GLU A 8 9.97 0.20 2.09
CA GLU A 8 8.82 0.09 2.98
C GLU A 8 7.77 -0.86 2.44
N GLY A 9 7.18 -1.63 3.34
CA GLY A 9 6.11 -2.55 3.01
C GLY A 9 5.66 -3.26 4.26
N SER A 10 4.65 -4.09 4.14
CA SER A 10 4.15 -4.90 5.25
C SER A 10 3.90 -6.33 4.81
N VAL A 11 4.22 -7.27 5.68
CA VAL A 11 3.91 -8.69 5.49
C VAL A 11 2.92 -9.10 6.55
N SER A 12 1.80 -9.68 6.13
CA SER A 12 0.74 -10.11 7.01
C SER A 12 0.23 -11.48 6.60
N TYR A 13 -0.19 -12.28 7.56
CA TYR A 13 -0.83 -13.57 7.27
C TYR A 13 -2.35 -13.37 7.19
N LEU A 14 -2.94 -13.80 6.09
CA LEU A 14 -4.39 -13.76 5.90
C LEU A 14 -4.95 -15.19 6.00
N SER A 15 -5.61 -15.49 7.11
CA SER A 15 -6.15 -16.82 7.38
C SER A 15 -7.20 -17.25 6.36
N ARG A 16 -7.97 -16.29 5.82
CA ARG A 16 -9.00 -16.57 4.82
C ARG A 16 -8.45 -17.28 3.57
N ILE A 17 -7.26 -16.92 3.15
CA ILE A 17 -6.64 -17.50 1.94
C ILE A 17 -5.44 -18.39 2.26
N HIS A 18 -5.09 -18.52 3.53
CA HIS A 18 -3.95 -19.30 4.00
C HIS A 18 -2.64 -18.90 3.31
N ARG A 19 -2.41 -17.58 3.24
CA ARG A 19 -1.22 -17.02 2.57
C ARG A 19 -0.71 -15.81 3.34
N TYR A 20 0.60 -15.58 3.22
CA TYR A 20 1.20 -14.31 3.58
C TYR A 20 1.00 -13.33 2.43
N VAL A 21 0.71 -12.08 2.76
CA VAL A 21 0.50 -11.01 1.79
C VAL A 21 1.49 -9.90 2.06
N LEU A 22 2.25 -9.55 1.04
CA LEU A 22 3.16 -8.40 1.06
C LEU A 22 2.46 -7.25 0.36
N VAL A 23 2.26 -6.14 1.07
CA VAL A 23 1.66 -4.91 0.52
C VAL A 23 2.71 -3.81 0.54
N TYR A 24 2.86 -3.10 -0.57
CA TYR A 24 3.88 -2.07 -0.71
C TYR A 24 3.50 -1.07 -1.81
N THR A 25 4.15 0.11 -1.76
CA THR A 25 4.08 1.07 -2.86
C THR A 25 5.15 0.70 -3.87
N GLU A 26 4.80 0.61 -5.14
CA GLU A 26 5.73 0.25 -6.21
C GLU A 26 6.96 1.16 -6.18
N LEU A 27 8.15 0.54 -6.16
CA LEU A 27 9.45 1.25 -6.13
C LEU A 27 9.57 2.26 -4.97
N GLY A 28 8.69 2.17 -3.97
CA GLY A 28 8.70 3.06 -2.82
C GLY A 28 7.92 4.36 -3.00
N LEU A 29 7.91 4.93 -4.20
CA LEU A 29 7.20 6.17 -4.54
C LEU A 29 6.51 5.97 -5.88
N SER A 30 5.18 5.77 -5.87
CA SER A 30 4.42 5.53 -7.08
C SER A 30 2.94 5.73 -6.76
N ASP A 31 2.12 5.84 -7.80
CA ASP A 31 0.66 5.85 -7.62
C ASP A 31 0.09 4.43 -7.45
N ARG A 32 0.92 3.39 -7.61
CA ARG A 32 0.46 1.99 -7.57
C ARG A 32 0.79 1.35 -6.23
N ILE A 33 -0.25 0.84 -5.58
CA ILE A 33 -0.11 0.00 -4.39
C ILE A 33 -0.30 -1.45 -4.83
N LEU A 34 0.71 -2.26 -4.59
CA LEU A 34 0.78 -3.63 -5.09
C LEU A 34 0.75 -4.63 -3.95
N ALA A 35 0.32 -5.85 -4.27
CA ALA A 35 0.38 -6.98 -3.35
C ALA A 35 0.97 -8.19 -4.04
N ARG A 36 1.69 -8.99 -3.26
CA ARG A 36 2.19 -10.31 -3.64
C ARG A 36 1.83 -11.28 -2.54
N THR A 37 1.63 -12.55 -2.89
CA THR A 37 1.30 -13.58 -1.91
C THR A 37 2.35 -14.66 -1.88
N ALA A 38 2.45 -15.37 -0.74
CA ALA A 38 3.36 -16.49 -0.58
C ALA A 38 2.84 -17.44 0.50
N ARG A 39 3.29 -18.68 0.44
CA ARG A 39 2.98 -19.69 1.49
C ARG A 39 3.82 -19.46 2.74
N HIS A 40 4.95 -18.81 2.61
CA HIS A 40 5.89 -18.55 3.70
C HIS A 40 6.22 -17.05 3.77
N PRO A 41 6.57 -16.51 4.95
CA PRO A 41 6.88 -15.10 5.08
C PRO A 41 8.11 -14.64 4.30
N TRP A 42 8.96 -15.57 3.88
CA TRP A 42 10.13 -15.29 3.06
C TRP A 42 9.87 -15.50 1.55
N GLY A 43 8.68 -15.96 1.18
CA GLY A 43 8.38 -16.28 -0.21
C GLY A 43 8.47 -17.78 -0.52
N PRO A 44 8.57 -18.18 -1.79
CA PRO A 44 8.63 -17.31 -2.98
C PRO A 44 7.33 -16.54 -3.19
N TRP A 45 7.47 -15.30 -3.66
CA TRP A 45 6.34 -14.40 -3.84
C TRP A 45 5.73 -14.55 -5.23
N SER A 46 4.42 -14.45 -5.30
CA SER A 46 3.67 -14.46 -6.56
C SER A 46 3.97 -13.20 -7.38
N ASP A 47 3.44 -13.14 -8.60
CA ASP A 47 3.44 -11.92 -9.37
C ASP A 47 2.66 -10.83 -8.63
N ALA A 48 3.01 -9.58 -8.87
CA ALA A 48 2.36 -8.45 -8.21
C ALA A 48 0.97 -8.23 -8.80
N VAL A 49 0.01 -7.89 -7.92
CA VAL A 49 -1.34 -7.51 -8.28
C VAL A 49 -1.56 -6.07 -7.80
N GLU A 50 -2.09 -5.22 -8.68
CA GLU A 50 -2.43 -3.86 -8.29
C GLU A 50 -3.68 -3.89 -7.41
N LEU A 51 -3.55 -3.42 -6.17
CA LEU A 51 -4.68 -3.30 -5.25
C LEU A 51 -5.42 -1.99 -5.44
N PHE A 52 -4.67 -0.92 -5.65
CA PHE A 52 -5.22 0.43 -5.65
C PHE A 52 -4.25 1.37 -6.33
N ARG A 53 -4.80 2.36 -7.01
CA ARG A 53 -4.01 3.43 -7.62
C ARG A 53 -4.34 4.74 -6.90
N CYS A 54 -3.32 5.37 -6.33
CA CYS A 54 -3.44 6.59 -5.55
C CYS A 54 -3.94 7.75 -6.45
N PRO A 55 -5.15 8.30 -6.20
CA PRO A 55 -5.70 9.33 -7.08
C PRO A 55 -5.01 10.70 -6.93
N GLU A 56 -4.36 10.95 -5.81
CA GLU A 56 -3.75 12.24 -5.52
C GLU A 56 -2.65 12.59 -6.52
N MET A 57 -1.89 11.58 -7.00
CA MET A 57 -0.83 11.82 -7.99
C MET A 57 -1.38 12.24 -9.35
N ALA A 58 -2.60 11.83 -9.69
CA ALA A 58 -3.25 12.27 -10.92
C ALA A 58 -3.82 13.68 -10.80
N GLN A 59 -4.12 14.13 -9.58
CA GLN A 59 -4.69 15.44 -9.32
C GLN A 59 -3.64 16.55 -9.31
N ASP A 60 -2.43 16.22 -8.84
CA ASP A 60 -1.35 17.22 -8.71
C ASP A 60 -0.01 16.52 -8.89
N LYS A 61 0.76 16.95 -9.88
CA LYS A 61 2.07 16.34 -10.20
C LYS A 61 3.12 16.53 -9.11
N ARG A 62 2.89 17.46 -8.17
CA ARG A 62 3.81 17.67 -7.05
C ARG A 62 3.60 16.63 -5.94
N LEU A 63 2.47 15.93 -5.93
CA LEU A 63 2.15 14.95 -4.91
C LEU A 63 2.74 13.58 -5.24
N PHE A 64 3.13 12.86 -4.21
CA PHE A 64 3.56 11.46 -4.34
C PHE A 64 3.02 10.64 -3.18
N CYS A 65 2.80 9.36 -3.45
CA CYS A 65 2.27 8.41 -2.48
C CYS A 65 3.36 7.44 -2.04
N TYR A 66 3.32 7.02 -0.77
CA TYR A 66 4.35 6.15 -0.21
C TYR A 66 3.84 5.45 1.05
N GLY A 67 4.63 4.51 1.55
CA GLY A 67 4.40 3.89 2.86
C GLY A 67 3.15 3.04 2.94
N ALA A 68 2.76 2.37 1.85
CA ALA A 68 1.60 1.50 1.85
C ALA A 68 1.82 0.32 2.79
N LYS A 69 0.85 0.10 3.69
CA LYS A 69 0.88 -0.99 4.68
C LYS A 69 -0.51 -1.57 4.87
N ALA A 70 -0.57 -2.88 5.08
CA ALA A 70 -1.81 -3.58 5.37
C ALA A 70 -2.05 -3.69 6.87
N HIS A 71 -3.33 -3.61 7.25
CA HIS A 71 -3.77 -3.74 8.65
C HIS A 71 -4.92 -4.76 8.71
N PRO A 72 -4.61 -6.07 8.70
CA PRO A 72 -5.66 -7.11 8.62
C PRO A 72 -6.62 -7.10 9.80
N SER A 73 -6.16 -6.70 10.98
CA SER A 73 -6.96 -6.72 12.20
C SER A 73 -8.01 -5.61 12.25
N GLN A 74 -7.99 -4.66 11.33
CA GLN A 74 -8.90 -3.52 11.32
C GLN A 74 -10.04 -3.67 10.33
N GLY A 75 -10.00 -4.67 9.47
CA GLY A 75 -11.06 -4.94 8.50
C GLY A 75 -11.96 -6.09 8.91
N ALA A 76 -13.04 -6.31 8.15
CA ALA A 76 -13.83 -7.53 8.26
C ALA A 76 -13.02 -8.72 7.73
N ASP A 77 -13.50 -9.94 7.95
CA ASP A 77 -12.77 -11.15 7.55
C ASP A 77 -12.43 -11.20 6.06
N ASP A 78 -13.27 -10.58 5.23
CA ASP A 78 -13.08 -10.54 3.78
C ASP A 78 -12.47 -9.23 3.29
N GLU A 79 -11.98 -8.39 4.21
CA GLU A 79 -11.41 -7.10 3.88
C GLU A 79 -9.97 -6.96 4.36
N LEU A 80 -9.19 -6.23 3.59
CA LEU A 80 -7.86 -5.81 3.98
C LEU A 80 -7.84 -4.29 4.00
N VAL A 81 -7.57 -3.71 5.17
CA VAL A 81 -7.42 -2.24 5.28
C VAL A 81 -5.99 -1.91 4.95
N VAL A 82 -5.80 -1.03 3.97
CA VAL A 82 -4.48 -0.57 3.54
C VAL A 82 -4.39 0.92 3.80
N THR A 83 -3.31 1.35 4.43
CA THR A 83 -3.03 2.77 4.63
C THR A 83 -1.86 3.19 3.77
N TYR A 84 -1.87 4.44 3.35
CA TYR A 84 -0.74 5.05 2.63
C TYR A 84 -0.69 6.53 2.96
N PHE A 85 0.44 7.14 2.64
CA PHE A 85 0.68 8.55 2.89
C PHE A 85 0.88 9.30 1.59
N VAL A 86 0.56 10.59 1.63
CA VAL A 86 0.80 11.50 0.52
C VAL A 86 1.69 12.64 1.02
N ASN A 87 2.65 13.04 0.21
CA ASN A 87 3.47 14.20 0.49
C ASN A 87 3.70 14.97 -0.81
N SER A 88 4.32 16.10 -0.73
CA SER A 88 4.55 16.98 -1.87
C SER A 88 6.03 17.30 -2.03
N THR A 89 6.47 17.44 -3.27
CA THR A 89 7.78 17.98 -3.56
C THR A 89 7.86 19.49 -3.30
N ASP A 90 6.71 20.15 -3.10
CA ASP A 90 6.61 21.57 -2.77
C ASP A 90 6.38 21.71 -1.26
N PHE A 91 7.42 22.13 -0.54
CA PHE A 91 7.36 22.31 0.90
C PHE A 91 6.21 23.26 1.33
N TRP A 92 5.99 24.34 0.59
CA TRP A 92 4.97 25.32 0.94
C TRP A 92 3.55 24.76 0.82
N GLN A 93 3.33 23.86 -0.13
CA GLN A 93 2.05 23.17 -0.25
C GLN A 93 1.74 22.35 1.01
N VAL A 94 2.73 21.62 1.50
CA VAL A 94 2.59 20.81 2.72
C VAL A 94 2.35 21.70 3.94
N ALA A 95 3.08 22.81 4.03
CA ALA A 95 2.96 23.75 5.15
C ALA A 95 1.58 24.41 5.20
N LYS A 96 0.94 24.60 4.04
CA LYS A 96 -0.38 25.24 3.96
C LYS A 96 -1.54 24.28 4.15
N ASP A 97 -1.35 22.99 3.86
CA ASP A 97 -2.43 22.00 3.94
C ASP A 97 -2.00 20.81 4.79
N ALA A 98 -2.31 20.89 6.09
CA ALA A 98 -1.97 19.84 7.04
C ALA A 98 -2.64 18.51 6.72
N ARG A 99 -3.71 18.50 5.90
CA ARG A 99 -4.38 17.25 5.53
C ARG A 99 -3.49 16.35 4.69
N LEU A 100 -2.45 16.87 4.07
CA LEU A 100 -1.47 16.07 3.33
C LEU A 100 -0.74 15.08 4.26
N TYR A 101 -0.59 15.40 5.54
CA TYR A 101 0.07 14.53 6.50
C TYR A 101 -0.82 13.40 7.04
N TRP A 102 -2.13 13.46 6.78
CA TRP A 102 -3.03 12.45 7.32
C TRP A 102 -2.94 11.17 6.51
N PRO A 103 -2.87 10.00 7.16
CA PRO A 103 -2.88 8.74 6.44
C PRO A 103 -4.21 8.54 5.72
N ARG A 104 -4.14 7.94 4.53
CA ARG A 104 -5.32 7.55 3.76
C ARG A 104 -5.59 6.08 4.01
N PHE A 105 -6.87 5.72 4.01
CA PHE A 105 -7.33 4.36 4.26
C PHE A 105 -8.09 3.87 3.04
N VAL A 106 -7.78 2.65 2.61
CA VAL A 106 -8.48 1.97 1.52
C VAL A 106 -8.89 0.59 2.00
N ARG A 107 -10.12 0.21 1.73
CA ARG A 107 -10.61 -1.13 2.03
C ARG A 107 -10.57 -1.95 0.76
N VAL A 108 -9.86 -3.06 0.79
CA VAL A 108 -9.72 -3.97 -0.34
C VAL A 108 -10.42 -5.27 0.04
N ARG A 109 -11.33 -5.72 -0.83
CA ARG A 109 -12.03 -6.98 -0.58
C ARG A 109 -11.15 -8.14 -1.02
N ILE A 110 -11.03 -9.13 -0.13
CA ILE A 110 -10.26 -10.34 -0.39
C ILE A 110 -11.18 -11.36 -1.04
N ARG A 111 -10.74 -11.89 -2.17
CA ARG A 111 -11.44 -12.98 -2.88
C ARG A 111 -10.50 -14.16 -3.03
N ASP A 112 -11.09 -15.35 -2.92
CA ASP A 112 -10.36 -16.61 -3.10
C ASP A 112 -9.94 -16.83 -4.55
#